data_1e024e6f9fa02c50197586152c304363
#
_entry.id   1e024e6f9fa02c50197586152c304363
#
_cell.length_a   1.000
_cell.length_b   1.000
_cell.length_c   1.000
_cell.angle_alpha   90.00
_cell.angle_beta   90.00
_cell.angle_gamma   90.00
#
_symmetry.space_group_name_H-M   'P 1'
#
loop_
_entity.id
_entity.type
_entity.pdbx_description
1 polymer ?
#
loop_
_entity_poly.entity_id
_entity_poly.type
_entity_poly.pdbx_seq_one_letter_code
_entity_poly.pdbx_strand_id
1 'polypeptide(L)'
;MNLSKTNTSTRTSEDSSTLMAKVMMLLSGSLIISAIGSYMGQGITSGWVLFFLVIVLFAGIFGVAAMAARSAALGVAGLAIWTFLNGMVMGPALNMYVQVLGGGVVTISFLATAAIMAALGGYDALSGRDFSAMGRWLLLGLVGLIIVGVIGIFIGMGHTFNLLYAIGGMVIFAGYFIFDFWRIANSENSDYNAVMYTMQVYLDFCNFLLSLLRFLTEVLGKR
;
A
#
# COMPACT_ATOMS: atom_id res chain seq x y z
N MET A 1 42.09 -19.09 -0.84
CA MET A 1 41.38 -18.35 -1.92
C MET A 1 39.88 -18.33 -1.66
N ASN A 2 39.41 -17.70 -0.57
CA ASN A 2 37.98 -17.71 -0.19
C ASN A 2 37.51 -16.41 0.50
N LEU A 3 38.31 -15.34 0.49
CA LEU A 3 37.97 -14.07 1.16
C LEU A 3 37.10 -13.12 0.29
N SER A 4 37.08 -13.31 -1.04
CA SER A 4 36.30 -12.44 -1.93
C SER A 4 34.79 -12.76 -1.94
N LYS A 5 34.43 -14.03 -1.78
CA LYS A 5 33.00 -14.44 -1.75
C LYS A 5 32.30 -14.05 -0.44
N THR A 6 33.00 -14.07 0.70
CA THR A 6 32.46 -13.66 1.99
C THR A 6 32.20 -12.15 2.06
N ASN A 7 33.06 -11.33 1.48
CA ASN A 7 32.90 -9.88 1.45
C ASN A 7 31.73 -9.43 0.55
N THR A 8 31.44 -10.16 -0.53
CA THR A 8 30.34 -9.81 -1.45
C THR A 8 28.99 -10.16 -0.84
N SER A 9 28.88 -11.30 -0.14
CA SER A 9 27.62 -11.71 0.49
C SER A 9 27.25 -10.88 1.72
N THR A 10 28.21 -10.46 2.52
CA THR A 10 27.97 -9.55 3.66
C THR A 10 27.58 -8.15 3.19
N ARG A 11 28.21 -7.64 2.14
CA ARG A 11 27.90 -6.33 1.57
C ARG A 11 26.50 -6.26 0.97
N THR A 12 26.05 -7.31 0.28
CA THR A 12 24.69 -7.39 -0.27
C THR A 12 23.60 -7.48 0.82
N SER A 13 23.86 -8.21 1.91
CA SER A 13 22.91 -8.29 3.03
C SER A 13 22.82 -6.98 3.83
N GLU A 14 23.91 -6.24 3.99
CA GLU A 14 23.96 -4.94 4.64
C GLU A 14 23.24 -3.86 3.79
N ASP A 15 23.44 -3.90 2.46
CA ASP A 15 22.76 -3.00 1.52
C ASP A 15 21.24 -3.23 1.50
N SER A 16 20.78 -4.47 1.52
CA SER A 16 19.34 -4.80 1.52
C SER A 16 18.67 -4.45 2.85
N SER A 17 19.33 -4.67 3.99
CA SER A 17 18.82 -4.27 5.30
C SER A 17 18.73 -2.75 5.43
N THR A 18 19.65 -2.01 4.84
CA THR A 18 19.63 -0.54 4.80
C THR A 18 18.51 -0.01 3.92
N LEU A 19 18.23 -0.60 2.75
CA LEU A 19 17.11 -0.24 1.90
C LEU A 19 15.78 -0.49 2.60
N MET A 20 15.62 -1.66 3.24
CA MET A 20 14.44 -2.00 4.01
C MET A 20 14.18 -0.97 5.12
N ALA A 21 15.21 -0.59 5.89
CA ALA A 21 15.09 0.42 6.93
C ALA A 21 14.64 1.79 6.37
N LYS A 22 15.20 2.23 5.23
CA LYS A 22 14.79 3.45 4.53
C LYS A 22 13.31 3.38 4.13
N VAL A 23 12.88 2.28 3.52
CA VAL A 23 11.49 2.08 3.10
C VAL A 23 10.55 2.14 4.30
N MET A 24 10.86 1.45 5.40
CA MET A 24 10.01 1.44 6.60
C MET A 24 9.93 2.83 7.26
N MET A 25 11.02 3.58 7.30
CA MET A 25 11.04 4.95 7.82
C MET A 25 10.19 5.89 6.94
N LEU A 26 10.36 5.84 5.64
CA LEU A 26 9.58 6.64 4.69
C LEU A 26 8.09 6.25 4.71
N LEU A 27 7.78 4.94 4.83
CA LEU A 27 6.42 4.44 4.95
C LEU A 27 5.73 4.99 6.21
N SER A 28 6.42 4.96 7.34
CA SER A 28 5.89 5.49 8.60
C SER A 28 5.54 6.98 8.48
N GLY A 29 6.45 7.78 7.89
CA GLY A 29 6.20 9.19 7.60
C GLY A 29 5.04 9.39 6.61
N SER A 30 4.97 8.58 5.56
CA SER A 30 3.90 8.60 4.55
C SER A 30 2.53 8.30 5.16
N LEU A 31 2.44 7.34 6.07
CA LEU A 31 1.19 7.01 6.76
C LEU A 31 0.72 8.16 7.67
N ILE A 32 1.64 8.83 8.38
CA ILE A 32 1.31 10.00 9.19
C ILE A 32 0.80 11.15 8.32
N ILE A 33 1.50 11.45 7.22
CA ILE A 33 1.11 12.51 6.27
C ILE A 33 -0.25 12.18 5.64
N SER A 34 -0.45 10.93 5.26
CA SER A 34 -1.72 10.45 4.71
C SER A 34 -2.87 10.55 5.73
N ALA A 35 -2.62 10.29 7.01
CA ALA A 35 -3.64 10.46 8.06
C ALA A 35 -4.07 11.92 8.18
N ILE A 36 -3.13 12.88 8.09
CA ILE A 36 -3.45 14.32 8.05
C ILE A 36 -4.28 14.64 6.79
N GLY A 37 -3.87 14.13 5.62
CA GLY A 37 -4.61 14.28 4.37
C GLY A 37 -6.03 13.73 4.48
N SER A 38 -6.18 12.54 5.08
CA SER A 38 -7.48 11.90 5.27
C SER A 38 -8.41 12.72 6.17
N TYR A 39 -7.88 13.27 7.27
CA TYR A 39 -8.65 14.16 8.13
C TYR A 39 -9.12 15.41 7.39
N MET A 40 -8.27 16.02 6.56
CA MET A 40 -8.64 17.19 5.76
C MET A 40 -9.63 16.85 4.64
N GLY A 41 -9.51 15.65 4.05
CA GLY A 41 -10.32 15.17 2.94
C GLY A 41 -11.69 14.62 3.33
N GLN A 42 -11.94 14.34 4.62
CA GLN A 42 -13.18 13.65 5.08
C GLN A 42 -14.47 14.34 4.67
N GLY A 43 -14.45 15.66 4.46
CA GLY A 43 -15.59 16.46 4.04
C GLY A 43 -15.77 16.57 2.51
N ILE A 44 -14.95 15.92 1.70
CA ILE A 44 -15.10 15.96 0.24
C ILE A 44 -16.30 15.10 -0.15
N THR A 45 -17.37 15.76 -0.57
CA THR A 45 -18.62 15.11 -1.01
C THR A 45 -18.79 15.11 -2.53
N SER A 46 -18.04 15.95 -3.23
CA SER A 46 -18.12 16.05 -4.69
C SER A 46 -17.40 14.90 -5.38
N GLY A 47 -18.14 14.04 -6.08
CA GLY A 47 -17.59 12.96 -6.88
C GLY A 47 -16.62 13.44 -7.98
N TRP A 48 -16.87 14.63 -8.54
CA TRP A 48 -15.96 15.24 -9.53
C TRP A 48 -14.61 15.61 -8.92
N VAL A 49 -14.60 16.16 -7.70
CA VAL A 49 -13.35 16.48 -7.00
C VAL A 49 -12.56 15.21 -6.75
N LEU A 50 -13.20 14.15 -6.26
CA LEU A 50 -12.54 12.85 -6.05
C LEU A 50 -12.01 12.27 -7.36
N PHE A 51 -12.79 12.35 -8.44
CA PHE A 51 -12.37 11.87 -9.76
C PHE A 51 -11.12 12.58 -10.26
N PHE A 52 -11.08 13.92 -10.19
CA PHE A 52 -9.89 14.69 -10.57
C PHE A 52 -8.68 14.39 -9.67
N LEU A 53 -8.88 14.26 -8.35
CA LEU A 53 -7.80 13.87 -7.44
C LEU A 53 -7.24 12.49 -7.79
N VAL A 54 -8.06 11.52 -8.14
CA VAL A 54 -7.60 10.21 -8.60
C VAL A 54 -6.75 10.32 -9.86
N ILE A 55 -7.15 11.14 -10.84
CA ILE A 55 -6.33 11.38 -12.05
C ILE A 55 -4.98 12.00 -11.66
N VAL A 56 -4.98 12.98 -10.76
CA VAL A 56 -3.75 13.62 -10.25
C VAL A 56 -2.86 12.60 -9.55
N LEU A 57 -3.44 11.67 -8.78
CA LEU A 57 -2.69 10.60 -8.12
C LEU A 57 -2.03 9.65 -9.12
N PHE A 58 -2.74 9.25 -10.19
CA PHE A 58 -2.15 8.41 -11.25
C PHE A 58 -1.00 9.13 -11.97
N ALA A 59 -1.19 10.39 -12.35
CA ALA A 59 -0.13 11.21 -12.93
C ALA A 59 1.03 11.44 -11.94
N GLY A 60 0.70 11.58 -10.66
CA GLY A 60 1.63 11.79 -9.57
C GLY A 60 2.64 10.64 -9.39
N ILE A 61 2.28 9.40 -9.75
CA ILE A 61 3.21 8.26 -9.73
C ILE A 61 4.44 8.58 -10.60
N PHE A 62 4.21 9.05 -11.82
CA PHE A 62 5.29 9.44 -12.73
C PHE A 62 6.02 10.70 -12.26
N GLY A 63 5.29 11.62 -11.62
CA GLY A 63 5.86 12.84 -11.02
C GLY A 63 6.84 12.49 -9.90
N VAL A 64 6.44 11.63 -8.95
CA VAL A 64 7.31 11.17 -7.85
C VAL A 64 8.54 10.44 -8.40
N ALA A 65 8.36 9.54 -9.38
CA ALA A 65 9.46 8.83 -10.02
C ALA A 65 10.46 9.81 -10.68
N ALA A 66 9.97 10.81 -11.40
CA ALA A 66 10.83 11.84 -12.03
C ALA A 66 11.56 12.71 -10.99
N MET A 67 10.92 13.03 -9.88
CA MET A 67 11.53 13.78 -8.77
C MET A 67 12.59 12.93 -8.05
N ALA A 68 12.30 11.67 -7.76
CA ALA A 68 13.22 10.73 -7.14
C ALA A 68 14.46 10.45 -8.01
N ALA A 69 14.30 10.42 -9.33
CA ALA A 69 15.41 10.26 -10.26
C ALA A 69 16.36 11.48 -10.28
N ARG A 70 15.92 12.67 -9.83
CA ARG A 70 16.73 13.89 -9.78
C ARG A 70 17.50 14.02 -8.46
N SER A 71 16.86 13.75 -7.33
CA SER A 71 17.51 13.74 -6.01
C SER A 71 16.63 13.08 -4.96
N ALA A 72 17.26 12.54 -3.90
CA ALA A 72 16.59 11.96 -2.75
C ALA A 72 15.60 12.95 -2.11
N ALA A 73 16.01 14.20 -1.89
CA ALA A 73 15.18 15.23 -1.26
C ALA A 73 13.90 15.53 -2.07
N LEU A 74 14.02 15.64 -3.40
CA LEU A 74 12.87 15.85 -4.28
C LEU A 74 11.96 14.62 -4.30
N GLY A 75 12.53 13.40 -4.32
CA GLY A 75 11.77 12.16 -4.25
C GLY A 75 10.94 12.05 -2.98
N VAL A 76 11.54 12.34 -1.83
CA VAL A 76 10.84 12.34 -0.53
C VAL A 76 9.76 13.43 -0.48
N ALA A 77 10.05 14.64 -0.98
CA ALA A 77 9.05 15.71 -1.05
C ALA A 77 7.87 15.33 -1.95
N GLY A 78 8.15 14.76 -3.12
CA GLY A 78 7.11 14.27 -4.04
C GLY A 78 6.27 13.16 -3.42
N LEU A 79 6.89 12.20 -2.74
CA LEU A 79 6.21 11.14 -2.00
C LEU A 79 5.29 11.72 -0.90
N ALA A 80 5.77 12.70 -0.14
CA ALA A 80 5.00 13.35 0.92
C ALA A 80 3.75 14.05 0.36
N ILE A 81 3.88 14.82 -0.71
CA ILE A 81 2.75 15.47 -1.38
C ILE A 81 1.78 14.42 -1.92
N TRP A 82 2.29 13.37 -2.57
CA TRP A 82 1.48 12.33 -3.17
C TRP A 82 0.70 11.53 -2.13
N THR A 83 1.34 11.16 -1.00
CA THR A 83 0.66 10.43 0.09
C THR A 83 -0.33 11.29 0.83
N PHE A 84 -0.09 12.61 0.95
CA PHE A 84 -1.07 13.56 1.47
C PHE A 84 -2.33 13.60 0.60
N LEU A 85 -2.18 13.74 -0.72
CA LEU A 85 -3.31 13.75 -1.66
C LEU A 85 -4.05 12.41 -1.68
N ASN A 86 -3.32 11.29 -1.59
CA ASN A 86 -3.92 9.96 -1.46
C ASN A 86 -4.76 9.85 -0.19
N GLY A 87 -4.24 10.35 0.94
CA GLY A 87 -5.00 10.47 2.17
C GLY A 87 -6.29 11.27 1.99
N MET A 88 -6.24 12.41 1.30
CA MET A 88 -7.45 13.21 1.03
C MET A 88 -8.51 12.41 0.25
N VAL A 89 -8.11 11.62 -0.73
CA VAL A 89 -9.02 10.73 -1.49
C VAL A 89 -9.61 9.63 -0.61
N MET A 90 -8.84 9.10 0.33
CA MET A 90 -9.31 8.07 1.28
C MET A 90 -10.21 8.65 2.37
N GLY A 91 -10.13 9.94 2.65
CA GLY A 91 -10.81 10.59 3.77
C GLY A 91 -12.31 10.31 3.83
N PRO A 92 -13.10 10.52 2.75
CA PRO A 92 -14.54 10.24 2.75
C PRO A 92 -14.86 8.77 3.03
N ALA A 93 -14.10 7.83 2.47
CA ALA A 93 -14.30 6.40 2.70
C ALA A 93 -14.00 6.02 4.16
N LEU A 94 -12.88 6.50 4.73
CA LEU A 94 -12.53 6.24 6.12
C LEU A 94 -13.56 6.86 7.08
N ASN A 95 -14.05 8.07 6.79
CA ASN A 95 -15.11 8.69 7.58
C ASN A 95 -16.42 7.85 7.56
N MET A 96 -16.79 7.32 6.40
CA MET A 96 -17.93 6.40 6.28
C MET A 96 -17.72 5.15 7.16
N TYR A 97 -16.54 4.54 7.14
CA TYR A 97 -16.23 3.38 7.98
C TYR A 97 -16.25 3.71 9.47
N VAL A 98 -15.78 4.90 9.87
CA VAL A 98 -15.87 5.37 11.26
C VAL A 98 -17.35 5.51 11.69
N GLN A 99 -18.22 6.00 10.82
CA GLN A 99 -19.65 6.14 11.13
C GLN A 99 -20.37 4.79 11.24
N VAL A 100 -20.01 3.81 10.41
CA VAL A 100 -20.65 2.48 10.36
C VAL A 100 -20.12 1.54 11.43
N LEU A 101 -18.79 1.48 11.60
CA LEU A 101 -18.09 0.51 12.45
C LEU A 101 -17.67 1.10 13.80
N GLY A 102 -17.57 2.42 13.89
CA GLY A 102 -16.97 3.13 15.02
C GLY A 102 -15.46 3.29 14.90
N GLY A 103 -14.93 4.39 15.45
CA GLY A 103 -13.51 4.74 15.37
C GLY A 103 -12.57 3.67 15.96
N GLY A 104 -13.00 2.98 17.02
CA GLY A 104 -12.21 1.90 17.63
C GLY A 104 -11.93 0.73 16.68
N VAL A 105 -12.93 0.29 15.92
CA VAL A 105 -12.78 -0.80 14.93
C VAL A 105 -11.84 -0.36 13.80
N VAL A 106 -11.98 0.88 13.32
CA VAL A 106 -11.09 1.43 12.27
C VAL A 106 -9.64 1.48 12.76
N THR A 107 -9.41 1.92 14.01
CA THR A 107 -8.06 1.96 14.61
C THR A 107 -7.47 0.56 14.75
N ILE A 108 -8.25 -0.40 15.25
CA ILE A 108 -7.79 -1.80 15.37
C ILE A 108 -7.49 -2.38 13.98
N SER A 109 -8.28 -2.07 12.97
CA SER A 109 -8.06 -2.53 11.60
C SER A 109 -6.74 -1.98 11.02
N PHE A 110 -6.40 -0.71 11.32
CA PHE A 110 -5.13 -0.12 10.94
C PHE A 110 -3.95 -0.87 11.60
N LEU A 111 -4.03 -1.11 12.91
CA LEU A 111 -3.01 -1.87 13.66
C LEU A 111 -2.91 -3.31 13.18
N ALA A 112 -4.03 -3.96 12.90
CA ALA A 112 -4.06 -5.33 12.35
C ALA A 112 -3.41 -5.37 10.97
N THR A 113 -3.68 -4.39 10.09
CA THR A 113 -3.03 -4.29 8.78
C THR A 113 -1.52 -4.16 8.93
N ALA A 114 -1.04 -3.29 9.84
CA ALA A 114 0.39 -3.13 10.11
C ALA A 114 1.02 -4.42 10.65
N ALA A 115 0.34 -5.13 11.56
CA ALA A 115 0.82 -6.40 12.12
C ALA A 115 0.88 -7.50 11.06
N ILE A 116 -0.14 -7.61 10.20
CA ILE A 116 -0.18 -8.58 9.10
C ILE A 116 0.94 -8.27 8.09
N MET A 117 1.11 -7.01 7.70
CA MET A 117 2.19 -6.60 6.82
C MET A 117 3.56 -6.97 7.40
N ALA A 118 3.80 -6.69 8.69
CA ALA A 118 5.06 -7.03 9.36
C ALA A 118 5.27 -8.54 9.44
N ALA A 119 4.21 -9.33 9.72
CA ALA A 119 4.29 -10.79 9.78
C ALA A 119 4.60 -11.40 8.41
N LEU A 120 3.97 -10.91 7.34
CA LEU A 120 4.17 -11.41 5.98
C LEU A 120 5.55 -10.99 5.42
N GLY A 121 6.02 -9.77 5.73
CA GLY A 121 7.38 -9.34 5.42
C GLY A 121 8.44 -10.15 6.21
N GLY A 122 8.17 -10.43 7.48
CA GLY A 122 9.00 -11.32 8.28
C GLY A 122 9.04 -12.77 7.74
N TYR A 123 7.91 -13.26 7.24
CA TYR A 123 7.85 -14.57 6.58
C TYR A 123 8.75 -14.62 5.34
N ASP A 124 8.74 -13.57 4.51
CA ASP A 124 9.65 -13.48 3.36
C ASP A 124 11.12 -13.61 3.80
N ALA A 125 11.54 -12.81 4.78
CA ALA A 125 12.90 -12.81 5.29
C ALA A 125 13.36 -14.17 5.86
N LEU A 126 12.43 -14.95 6.44
CA LEU A 126 12.72 -16.24 7.06
C LEU A 126 12.60 -17.42 6.09
N SER A 127 11.77 -17.31 5.06
CA SER A 127 11.44 -18.44 4.18
C SER A 127 12.56 -18.80 3.21
N GLY A 128 13.39 -17.84 2.82
CA GLY A 128 14.44 -18.00 1.80
C GLY A 128 13.91 -18.42 0.44
N ARG A 129 12.62 -18.23 0.17
CA ARG A 129 11.98 -18.64 -1.09
C ARG A 129 12.08 -17.54 -2.14
N ASP A 130 12.09 -17.95 -3.40
CA ASP A 130 11.95 -17.04 -4.53
C ASP A 130 10.47 -16.76 -4.83
N PHE A 131 10.07 -15.50 -4.64
CA PHE A 131 8.71 -15.03 -4.91
C PHE A 131 8.58 -14.29 -6.24
N SER A 132 9.60 -14.30 -7.10
CA SER A 132 9.60 -13.57 -8.40
C SER A 132 8.39 -13.91 -9.28
N ALA A 133 7.98 -15.16 -9.31
CA ALA A 133 6.84 -15.61 -10.10
C ALA A 133 5.48 -15.06 -9.61
N MET A 134 5.37 -14.65 -8.34
CA MET A 134 4.13 -14.13 -7.76
C MET A 134 3.67 -12.83 -8.43
N GLY A 135 4.60 -11.94 -8.79
CA GLY A 135 4.28 -10.61 -9.32
C GLY A 135 3.32 -10.65 -10.51
N ARG A 136 3.49 -11.60 -11.42
CA ARG A 136 2.59 -11.76 -12.58
C ARG A 136 1.17 -12.15 -12.18
N TRP A 137 1.01 -13.07 -11.24
CA TRP A 137 -0.29 -13.53 -10.77
C TRP A 137 -0.99 -12.47 -9.92
N LEU A 138 -0.24 -11.75 -9.10
CA LEU A 138 -0.75 -10.62 -8.32
C LEU A 138 -1.23 -9.48 -9.23
N LEU A 139 -0.47 -9.17 -10.28
CA LEU A 139 -0.88 -8.17 -11.27
C LEU A 139 -2.20 -8.57 -11.96
N LEU A 140 -2.35 -9.83 -12.38
CA LEU A 140 -3.61 -10.32 -12.97
C LEU A 140 -4.76 -10.23 -11.96
N GLY A 141 -4.51 -10.59 -10.70
CA GLY A 141 -5.49 -10.46 -9.63
C GLY A 141 -5.90 -9.01 -9.38
N LEU A 142 -4.93 -8.08 -9.34
CA LEU A 142 -5.18 -6.65 -9.18
C LEU A 142 -6.00 -6.08 -10.33
N VAL A 143 -5.64 -6.41 -11.58
CA VAL A 143 -6.42 -6.00 -12.77
C VAL A 143 -7.84 -6.56 -12.69
N GLY A 144 -8.01 -7.82 -12.27
CA GLY A 144 -9.31 -8.42 -12.03
C GLY A 144 -10.12 -7.65 -10.98
N LEU A 145 -9.51 -7.30 -9.83
CA LEU A 145 -10.16 -6.48 -8.81
C LEU A 145 -10.59 -5.11 -9.34
N ILE A 146 -9.75 -4.44 -10.12
CA ILE A 146 -10.08 -3.14 -10.71
C ILE A 146 -11.29 -3.28 -11.64
N ILE A 147 -11.28 -4.25 -12.55
CA ILE A 147 -12.39 -4.48 -13.48
C ILE A 147 -13.68 -4.76 -12.72
N VAL A 148 -13.64 -5.67 -11.75
CA VAL A 148 -14.79 -6.03 -10.92
C VAL A 148 -15.28 -4.82 -10.10
N GLY A 149 -14.38 -4.02 -9.55
CA GLY A 149 -14.70 -2.80 -8.83
C GLY A 149 -15.39 -1.77 -9.71
N VAL A 150 -14.87 -1.53 -10.92
CA VAL A 150 -15.48 -0.60 -11.90
C VAL A 150 -16.88 -1.08 -12.30
N ILE A 151 -17.03 -2.35 -12.65
CA ILE A 151 -18.34 -2.93 -13.00
C ILE A 151 -19.32 -2.75 -11.82
N GLY A 152 -18.86 -3.00 -10.59
CA GLY A 152 -19.66 -2.87 -9.38
C GLY A 152 -20.24 -1.47 -9.14
N ILE A 153 -19.56 -0.40 -9.60
CA ILE A 153 -20.06 0.96 -9.52
C ILE A 153 -21.35 1.13 -10.34
N PHE A 154 -21.44 0.46 -11.49
CA PHE A 154 -22.58 0.62 -12.42
C PHE A 154 -23.76 -0.28 -12.10
N ILE A 155 -23.50 -1.53 -11.68
CA ILE A 155 -24.57 -2.51 -11.44
C ILE A 155 -24.98 -2.63 -9.97
N GLY A 156 -24.22 -1.99 -9.07
CA GLY A 156 -24.36 -2.18 -7.62
C GLY A 156 -23.80 -3.53 -7.17
N MET A 157 -23.25 -3.58 -5.97
CA MET A 157 -22.77 -4.81 -5.36
C MET A 157 -23.70 -5.22 -4.23
N GLY A 158 -24.34 -6.38 -4.33
CA GLY A 158 -25.05 -6.99 -3.21
C GLY A 158 -24.09 -7.43 -2.10
N HIS A 159 -24.63 -7.71 -0.91
CA HIS A 159 -23.87 -8.10 0.28
C HIS A 159 -22.84 -9.21 0.02
N THR A 160 -23.25 -10.33 -0.55
CA THR A 160 -22.36 -11.48 -0.84
C THR A 160 -21.21 -11.08 -1.79
N PHE A 161 -21.51 -10.26 -2.79
CA PHE A 161 -20.51 -9.82 -3.74
C PHE A 161 -19.48 -8.87 -3.12
N ASN A 162 -19.92 -7.92 -2.28
CA ASN A 162 -19.04 -7.05 -1.50
C ASN A 162 -18.12 -7.85 -0.57
N LEU A 163 -18.66 -8.89 0.09
CA LEU A 163 -17.88 -9.76 0.96
C LEU A 163 -16.78 -10.50 0.17
N LEU A 164 -17.13 -11.11 -0.96
CA LEU A 164 -16.16 -11.82 -1.81
C LEU A 164 -15.11 -10.87 -2.39
N TYR A 165 -15.52 -9.67 -2.81
CA TYR A 165 -14.62 -8.63 -3.31
C TYR A 165 -13.62 -8.19 -2.23
N ALA A 166 -14.08 -8.00 -1.00
CA ALA A 166 -13.24 -7.64 0.14
C ALA A 166 -12.22 -8.75 0.48
N ILE A 167 -12.67 -10.01 0.51
CA ILE A 167 -11.78 -11.16 0.74
C ILE A 167 -10.73 -11.27 -0.38
N GLY A 168 -11.16 -11.13 -1.65
CA GLY A 168 -10.25 -11.13 -2.80
C GLY A 168 -9.18 -10.03 -2.70
N GLY A 169 -9.60 -8.82 -2.30
CA GLY A 169 -8.68 -7.71 -2.05
C GLY A 169 -7.67 -8.01 -0.95
N MET A 170 -8.12 -8.51 0.21
CA MET A 170 -7.21 -8.88 1.29
C MET A 170 -6.20 -9.95 0.86
N VAL A 171 -6.62 -10.99 0.13
CA VAL A 171 -5.72 -12.05 -0.36
C VAL A 171 -4.68 -11.49 -1.33
N ILE A 172 -5.09 -10.67 -2.29
CA ILE A 172 -4.19 -10.09 -3.28
C ILE A 172 -3.17 -9.15 -2.63
N PHE A 173 -3.62 -8.24 -1.75
CA PHE A 173 -2.70 -7.29 -1.10
C PHE A 173 -1.84 -7.93 -0.01
N ALA A 174 -2.30 -9.01 0.65
CA ALA A 174 -1.44 -9.85 1.49
C ALA A 174 -0.31 -10.51 0.65
N GLY A 175 -0.64 -10.98 -0.56
CA GLY A 175 0.34 -11.48 -1.52
C GLY A 175 1.34 -10.40 -1.94
N TYR A 176 0.88 -9.17 -2.18
CA TYR A 176 1.77 -8.04 -2.49
C TYR A 176 2.69 -7.70 -1.32
N PHE A 177 2.29 -7.78 -0.06
CA PHE A 177 3.20 -7.60 1.07
C PHE A 177 4.39 -8.56 0.99
N ILE A 178 4.15 -9.86 0.76
CA ILE A 178 5.24 -10.85 0.62
C ILE A 178 6.13 -10.50 -0.58
N PHE A 179 5.52 -10.21 -1.73
CA PHE A 179 6.23 -9.94 -2.97
C PHE A 179 7.08 -8.66 -2.91
N ASP A 180 6.53 -7.58 -2.34
CA ASP A 180 7.25 -6.31 -2.26
C ASP A 180 8.40 -6.35 -1.26
N PHE A 181 8.24 -7.04 -0.12
CA PHE A 181 9.35 -7.27 0.81
C PHE A 181 10.46 -8.10 0.16
N TRP A 182 10.10 -9.15 -0.58
CA TRP A 182 11.05 -9.93 -1.37
C TRP A 182 11.78 -9.05 -2.41
N ARG A 183 11.07 -8.18 -3.12
CA ARG A 183 11.68 -7.26 -4.10
C ARG A 183 12.64 -6.28 -3.44
N ILE A 184 12.27 -5.71 -2.30
CA ILE A 184 13.14 -4.79 -1.54
C ILE A 184 14.41 -5.53 -1.13
N ALA A 185 14.29 -6.74 -0.59
CA ALA A 185 15.43 -7.55 -0.16
C ALA A 185 16.40 -7.92 -1.31
N ASN A 186 15.88 -8.01 -2.55
CA ASN A 186 16.67 -8.38 -3.74
C ASN A 186 17.02 -7.17 -4.63
N SER A 187 16.83 -5.94 -4.14
CA SER A 187 17.08 -4.72 -4.92
C SER A 187 18.31 -3.96 -4.42
N GLU A 188 18.91 -3.17 -5.32
CA GLU A 188 20.01 -2.28 -4.98
C GLU A 188 19.55 -1.16 -4.03
N ASN A 189 20.37 -0.85 -3.02
CA ASN A 189 20.14 0.26 -2.10
C ASN A 189 20.38 1.60 -2.81
N SER A 190 19.32 2.20 -3.27
CA SER A 190 19.32 3.55 -3.83
C SER A 190 18.17 4.37 -3.24
N ASP A 191 18.32 5.69 -3.19
CA ASP A 191 17.26 6.57 -2.69
C ASP A 191 16.05 6.57 -3.64
N TYR A 192 16.27 6.37 -4.95
CA TYR A 192 15.20 6.16 -5.91
C TYR A 192 14.37 4.91 -5.56
N ASN A 193 15.03 3.77 -5.34
CA ASN A 193 14.38 2.53 -4.97
C ASN A 193 13.65 2.66 -3.62
N ALA A 194 14.24 3.35 -2.64
CA ALA A 194 13.60 3.59 -1.35
C ALA A 194 12.26 4.34 -1.51
N VAL A 195 12.22 5.40 -2.32
CA VAL A 195 10.99 6.17 -2.59
C VAL A 195 9.96 5.34 -3.35
N MET A 196 10.38 4.64 -4.41
CA MET A 196 9.46 3.86 -5.25
C MET A 196 8.87 2.66 -4.52
N TYR A 197 9.67 1.93 -3.75
CA TYR A 197 9.16 0.82 -2.94
C TYR A 197 8.28 1.31 -1.79
N THR A 198 8.61 2.45 -1.18
CA THR A 198 7.72 3.04 -0.17
C THR A 198 6.35 3.34 -0.76
N MET A 199 6.28 3.91 -1.95
CA MET A 199 5.01 4.21 -2.61
C MET A 199 4.20 2.94 -2.91
N GLN A 200 4.85 1.84 -3.32
CA GLN A 200 4.19 0.56 -3.59
C GLN A 200 3.64 -0.07 -2.30
N VAL A 201 4.49 -0.23 -1.27
CA VAL A 201 4.07 -0.80 0.02
C VAL A 201 2.98 0.05 0.70
N TYR A 202 3.05 1.38 0.54
CA TYR A 202 2.00 2.29 1.01
C TYR A 202 0.65 2.01 0.32
N LEU A 203 0.64 1.84 -1.01
CA LEU A 203 -0.59 1.50 -1.74
C LEU A 203 -1.16 0.15 -1.31
N ASP A 204 -0.31 -0.85 -1.12
CA ASP A 204 -0.74 -2.17 -0.67
C ASP A 204 -1.32 -2.12 0.74
N PHE A 205 -0.69 -1.35 1.63
CA PHE A 205 -1.20 -1.10 2.97
C PHE A 205 -2.60 -0.47 2.94
N CYS A 206 -2.75 0.61 2.19
CA CYS A 206 -4.02 1.32 2.07
C CYS A 206 -5.12 0.44 1.46
N ASN A 207 -4.80 -0.31 0.42
CA ASN A 207 -5.77 -1.19 -0.25
C ASN A 207 -6.16 -2.41 0.61
N PHE A 208 -5.20 -2.98 1.35
CA PHE A 208 -5.48 -4.04 2.32
C PHE A 208 -6.39 -3.51 3.43
N LEU A 209 -6.07 -2.36 4.01
CA LEU A 209 -6.89 -1.70 5.04
C LEU A 209 -8.32 -1.45 4.56
N LEU A 210 -8.49 -0.88 3.36
CA LEU A 210 -9.82 -0.64 2.79
C LEU A 210 -10.58 -1.95 2.53
N SER A 211 -9.90 -3.00 2.09
CA SER A 211 -10.49 -4.33 1.91
C SER A 211 -10.93 -4.93 3.25
N LEU A 212 -10.10 -4.81 4.29
CA LEU A 212 -10.43 -5.27 5.64
C LEU A 212 -11.62 -4.50 6.22
N LEU A 213 -11.65 -3.17 6.08
CA LEU A 213 -12.76 -2.34 6.55
C LEU A 213 -14.06 -2.66 5.81
N ARG A 214 -14.00 -2.89 4.49
CA ARG A 214 -15.15 -3.35 3.70
C ARG A 214 -15.64 -4.70 4.21
N PHE A 215 -14.76 -5.66 4.42
CA PHE A 215 -15.10 -6.97 4.99
C PHE A 215 -15.81 -6.83 6.34
N LEU A 216 -15.25 -6.04 7.25
CA LEU A 216 -15.83 -5.82 8.57
C LEU A 216 -17.19 -5.11 8.50
N THR A 217 -17.40 -4.22 7.53
CA THR A 217 -18.70 -3.57 7.31
C THR A 217 -19.77 -4.59 6.92
N GLU A 218 -19.41 -5.56 6.06
CA GLU A 218 -20.35 -6.61 5.65
C GLU A 218 -20.66 -7.59 6.79
N VAL A 219 -19.70 -7.84 7.70
CA VAL A 219 -19.85 -8.80 8.79
C VAL A 219 -20.45 -8.19 10.05
N LEU A 220 -20.01 -6.99 10.43
CA LEU A 220 -20.34 -6.32 11.70
C LEU A 220 -21.28 -5.14 11.51
N GLY A 221 -21.41 -4.60 10.30
CA GLY A 221 -22.28 -3.46 10.03
C GLY A 221 -23.71 -3.77 10.46
N LYS A 222 -24.30 -2.87 11.27
CA LYS A 222 -25.71 -3.01 11.67
C LYS A 222 -26.56 -2.92 10.41
N ARG A 223 -27.29 -3.98 10.10
CA ARG A 223 -28.33 -4.02 9.08
C ARG A 223 -29.50 -3.12 9.46
#